data_bfa106d53e177e3625c23420eb5b4dba
#
_entry.id   bfa106d53e177e3625c23420eb5b4dba
#
_cell.length_a   1.000
_cell.length_b   1.000
_cell.length_c   1.000
_cell.angle_alpha   90.00
_cell.angle_beta   90.00
_cell.angle_gamma   90.00
#
_symmetry.space_group_name_H-M   'P 1'
#
loop_
_entity.id
_entity.type
_entity.pdbx_description
1 polymer ?
#
loop_
_entity_poly.entity_id
_entity_poly.type
_entity_poly.pdbx_seq_one_letter_code
_entity_poly.pdbx_strand_id
1 'polypeptide(L)'
;MIIAIVVFLFLGVYFFWRKKLQEQRFNRSVGMTVSYMFQERPGQYSGDRNTKSGVFVFKAERNDERLKNIVIRKVKPLHAALDVNLEQILVIPFERKGNIKSDVSVRFKVNRRTVKIEDLRGGRLNISGVLNFEERRPESFTTTLFISDLYQKAEA
;
A
#
# COMPACT_ATOMS: atom_id res chain seq x y z
N MET A 1 12.19 9.69 37.89
CA MET A 1 12.56 10.14 36.53
C MET A 1 13.25 9.06 35.71
N ILE A 2 14.31 8.38 36.21
CA ILE A 2 15.06 7.34 35.49
C ILE A 2 14.18 6.15 35.05
N ILE A 3 13.29 5.66 35.92
CA ILE A 3 12.39 4.53 35.62
C ILE A 3 11.48 4.82 34.41
N ALA A 4 10.95 6.03 34.31
CA ALA A 4 10.10 6.45 33.19
C ALA A 4 10.85 6.41 31.87
N ILE A 5 12.09 6.87 31.85
CA ILE A 5 12.95 6.85 30.64
C ILE A 5 13.23 5.43 30.20
N VAL A 6 13.54 4.53 31.14
CA VAL A 6 13.78 3.11 30.85
C VAL A 6 12.54 2.45 30.25
N VAL A 7 11.36 2.69 30.84
CA VAL A 7 10.09 2.15 30.31
C VAL A 7 9.81 2.67 28.90
N PHE A 8 10.03 3.97 28.63
CA PHE A 8 9.86 4.51 27.27
C PHE A 8 10.81 3.89 26.26
N LEU A 9 12.06 3.64 26.63
CA LEU A 9 13.04 2.98 25.76
C LEU A 9 12.61 1.54 25.46
N PHE A 10 12.18 0.77 26.46
CA PHE A 10 11.70 -0.60 26.26
C PHE A 10 10.45 -0.64 25.35
N LEU A 11 9.49 0.25 25.55
CA LEU A 11 8.32 0.37 24.69
C LEU A 11 8.72 0.73 23.25
N GLY A 12 9.64 1.67 23.06
CA GLY A 12 10.15 2.04 21.74
C GLY A 12 10.79 0.86 21.00
N VAL A 13 11.70 0.13 21.69
CA VAL A 13 12.35 -1.07 21.15
C VAL A 13 11.32 -2.16 20.83
N TYR A 14 10.34 -2.40 21.72
CA TYR A 14 9.30 -3.38 21.52
C TYR A 14 8.44 -3.06 20.28
N PHE A 15 7.99 -1.80 20.12
CA PHE A 15 7.20 -1.39 18.96
C PHE A 15 7.99 -1.49 17.65
N PHE A 16 9.27 -1.09 17.68
CA PHE A 16 10.14 -1.21 16.52
C PHE A 16 10.33 -2.67 16.11
N TRP A 17 10.60 -3.55 17.06
CA TRP A 17 10.79 -4.98 16.82
C TRP A 17 9.52 -5.65 16.30
N ARG A 18 8.38 -5.31 16.89
CA ARG A 18 7.07 -5.79 16.43
C ARG A 18 6.77 -5.39 14.99
N LYS A 19 7.06 -4.14 14.63
CA LYS A 19 6.89 -3.64 13.24
C LYS A 19 7.79 -4.40 12.28
N LYS A 20 9.06 -4.60 12.61
CA LYS A 20 10.02 -5.34 11.79
C LYS A 20 9.60 -6.79 11.58
N LEU A 21 9.10 -7.46 12.63
CA LEU A 21 8.57 -8.81 12.52
C LEU A 21 7.34 -8.89 11.61
N GLN A 22 6.43 -7.93 11.69
CA GLN A 22 5.26 -7.88 10.81
C GLN A 22 5.67 -7.70 9.34
N GLU A 23 6.63 -6.83 9.06
CA GLU A 23 7.16 -6.62 7.72
C GLU A 23 7.86 -7.87 7.17
N GLN A 24 8.67 -8.55 7.99
CA GLN A 24 9.31 -9.81 7.59
C GLN A 24 8.29 -10.92 7.29
N ARG A 25 7.24 -11.05 8.10
CA ARG A 25 6.16 -12.03 7.86
C ARG A 25 5.41 -11.71 6.57
N PHE A 26 5.08 -10.44 6.35
CA PHE A 26 4.45 -9.98 5.12
C PHE A 26 5.30 -10.36 3.91
N ASN A 27 6.58 -10.00 3.88
CA ASN A 27 7.48 -10.24 2.75
C ASN A 27 7.73 -11.73 2.48
N ARG A 28 7.64 -12.59 3.51
CA ARG A 28 7.70 -14.05 3.34
C ARG A 28 6.43 -14.62 2.69
N SER A 29 5.29 -14.04 2.99
CA SER A 29 3.99 -14.55 2.53
C SER A 29 3.56 -13.97 1.19
N VAL A 30 4.03 -12.75 0.88
CA VAL A 30 3.57 -11.96 -0.28
C VAL A 30 4.70 -11.15 -0.86
N GLY A 31 4.87 -11.23 -2.18
CA GLY A 31 5.54 -10.22 -2.99
C GLY A 31 4.52 -9.16 -3.41
N MET A 32 4.68 -7.89 -3.03
CA MET A 32 3.77 -6.84 -3.44
C MET A 32 4.54 -5.66 -4.02
N THR A 33 4.07 -5.19 -5.16
CA THR A 33 4.57 -3.99 -5.84
C THR A 33 3.43 -2.99 -6.01
N VAL A 34 3.77 -1.72 -6.08
CA VAL A 34 2.82 -0.65 -6.37
C VAL A 34 3.35 0.20 -7.50
N SER A 35 2.52 0.41 -8.49
CA SER A 35 2.75 1.34 -9.60
C SER A 35 1.64 2.40 -9.62
N TYR A 36 1.78 3.43 -10.43
CA TYR A 36 0.79 4.49 -10.51
C TYR A 36 0.46 4.83 -11.95
N MET A 37 -0.74 5.38 -12.15
CA MET A 37 -1.19 5.92 -13.42
C MET A 37 -1.97 7.20 -13.15
N PHE A 38 -1.58 8.32 -13.78
CA PHE A 38 -2.39 9.53 -13.76
C PHE A 38 -3.59 9.36 -14.69
N GLN A 39 -4.75 9.76 -14.21
CA GLN A 39 -5.96 9.80 -15.03
C GLN A 39 -6.09 11.20 -15.61
N GLU A 40 -5.87 11.33 -16.91
CA GLU A 40 -6.30 12.49 -17.67
C GLU A 40 -7.79 12.31 -17.98
N ARG A 41 -8.63 13.15 -17.40
CA ARG A 41 -10.05 13.18 -17.78
C ARG A 41 -10.19 14.09 -18.99
N PRO A 42 -10.44 13.57 -20.21
CA PRO A 42 -10.77 14.40 -21.33
C PRO A 42 -12.12 15.09 -21.03
N GLY A 43 -12.15 16.42 -21.06
CA GLY A 43 -13.39 17.20 -21.08
C GLY A 43 -13.96 17.68 -19.74
N GLN A 44 -13.37 17.38 -18.60
CA GLN A 44 -13.74 18.08 -17.36
C GLN A 44 -12.84 19.31 -17.17
N TYR A 45 -13.34 20.46 -17.64
CA TYR A 45 -12.94 21.77 -17.11
C TYR A 45 -13.44 21.86 -15.65
N SER A 46 -12.94 21.01 -14.76
CA SER A 46 -13.19 21.20 -13.34
C SER A 46 -12.36 22.40 -12.92
N GLY A 47 -13.01 23.41 -12.37
CA GLY A 47 -12.41 24.70 -12.02
C GLY A 47 -11.26 24.65 -11.00
N ASP A 48 -10.78 23.49 -10.64
CA ASP A 48 -9.63 23.30 -9.77
C ASP A 48 -8.42 22.79 -10.58
N ARG A 49 -7.75 23.73 -11.27
CA ARG A 49 -6.49 23.49 -12.00
C ARG A 49 -5.35 22.97 -11.10
N ASN A 50 -5.59 22.87 -9.80
CA ASN A 50 -4.58 22.55 -8.79
C ASN A 50 -4.60 21.09 -8.33
N THR A 51 -5.52 20.25 -8.80
CA THR A 51 -5.62 18.84 -8.41
C THR A 51 -5.39 17.93 -9.61
N LYS A 52 -4.48 16.96 -9.46
CA LYS A 52 -4.26 15.88 -10.41
C LYS A 52 -4.72 14.57 -9.75
N SER A 53 -5.53 13.79 -10.43
CA SER A 53 -6.00 12.49 -9.93
C SER A 53 -5.31 11.34 -10.64
N GLY A 54 -5.29 10.19 -10.00
CA GLY A 54 -4.73 8.98 -10.57
C GLY A 54 -5.15 7.74 -9.78
N VAL A 55 -4.57 6.63 -10.16
CA VAL A 55 -4.76 5.34 -9.48
C VAL A 55 -3.41 4.73 -9.14
N PHE A 56 -3.31 4.16 -7.95
CA PHE A 56 -2.27 3.20 -7.59
C PHE A 56 -2.75 1.81 -7.95
N VAL A 57 -1.90 1.06 -8.62
CA VAL A 57 -2.14 -0.35 -8.96
C VAL A 57 -1.23 -1.20 -8.10
N PHE A 58 -1.84 -1.99 -7.22
CA PHE A 58 -1.15 -2.96 -6.37
C PHE A 58 -1.14 -4.30 -7.08
N LYS A 59 0.04 -4.84 -7.33
CA LYS A 59 0.23 -6.20 -7.84
C LYS A 59 0.74 -7.05 -6.70
N ALA A 60 0.01 -8.11 -6.37
CA ALA A 60 0.38 -9.04 -5.33
C ALA A 60 0.66 -10.43 -5.92
N GLU A 61 1.76 -11.02 -5.49
CA GLU A 61 2.18 -12.39 -5.80
C GLU A 61 2.25 -13.19 -4.52
N ARG A 62 1.62 -14.35 -4.52
CA ARG A 62 1.58 -15.23 -3.35
C ARG A 62 2.86 -16.05 -3.25
N ASN A 63 3.55 -15.92 -2.11
CA ASN A 63 4.74 -16.70 -1.78
C ASN A 63 4.43 -17.88 -0.83
N ASP A 64 3.37 -17.78 -0.01
CA ASP A 64 2.89 -18.87 0.86
C ASP A 64 1.59 -19.44 0.27
N GLU A 65 1.60 -20.70 -0.15
CA GLU A 65 0.45 -21.38 -0.78
C GLU A 65 -0.81 -21.39 0.08
N ARG A 66 -0.65 -21.29 1.41
CA ARG A 66 -1.76 -21.24 2.37
C ARG A 66 -2.41 -19.86 2.47
N LEU A 67 -1.83 -18.83 1.86
CA LEU A 67 -2.41 -17.50 1.84
C LEU A 67 -3.63 -17.49 0.93
N LYS A 68 -4.81 -17.20 1.50
CA LYS A 68 -6.09 -17.16 0.81
C LYS A 68 -6.41 -15.80 0.20
N ASN A 69 -6.19 -14.75 0.97
CA ASN A 69 -6.38 -13.36 0.53
C ASN A 69 -5.62 -12.37 1.41
N ILE A 70 -5.46 -11.17 0.86
CA ILE A 70 -4.96 -10.00 1.57
C ILE A 70 -6.10 -9.01 1.70
N VAL A 71 -6.31 -8.49 2.92
CA VAL A 71 -7.27 -7.42 3.19
C VAL A 71 -6.50 -6.17 3.53
N ILE A 72 -6.46 -5.19 2.63
CA ILE A 72 -5.83 -3.88 2.87
C ILE A 72 -6.89 -2.96 3.48
N ARG A 73 -6.63 -2.49 4.70
CA ARG A 73 -7.53 -1.62 5.46
C ARG A 73 -7.13 -0.16 5.39
N LYS A 74 -5.85 0.11 5.17
CA LYS A 74 -5.32 1.47 5.14
C LYS A 74 -4.16 1.59 4.17
N VAL A 75 -4.20 2.65 3.38
CA VAL A 75 -3.10 3.11 2.54
C VAL A 75 -2.81 4.56 2.93
N LYS A 76 -1.60 4.82 3.43
CA LYS A 76 -1.18 6.16 3.84
C LYS A 76 0.09 6.54 3.07
N PRO A 77 0.01 7.53 2.18
CA PRO A 77 1.20 8.06 1.55
C PRO A 77 2.08 8.77 2.59
N LEU A 78 3.39 8.65 2.44
CA LEU A 78 4.36 9.37 3.26
C LEU A 78 4.70 10.76 2.68
N HIS A 79 4.04 11.15 1.60
CA HIS A 79 4.19 12.46 0.98
C HIS A 79 2.96 13.32 1.29
N ALA A 80 3.18 14.50 1.85
CA ALA A 80 2.10 15.39 2.32
C ALA A 80 1.14 15.89 1.21
N ALA A 81 1.62 15.96 -0.04
CA ALA A 81 0.78 16.40 -1.17
C ALA A 81 -0.08 15.27 -1.78
N LEU A 82 0.10 14.03 -1.32
CA LEU A 82 -0.69 12.89 -1.77
C LEU A 82 -1.82 12.64 -0.78
N ASP A 83 -3.04 12.62 -1.30
CA ASP A 83 -4.22 12.18 -0.57
C ASP A 83 -4.75 10.89 -1.19
N VAL A 84 -4.89 9.86 -0.37
CA VAL A 84 -5.42 8.54 -0.76
C VAL A 84 -6.66 8.28 0.04
N ASN A 85 -7.79 8.30 -0.62
CA ASN A 85 -9.06 7.93 0.01
C ASN A 85 -9.39 6.48 -0.33
N LEU A 86 -9.37 5.61 0.68
CA LEU A 86 -9.91 4.26 0.61
C LEU A 86 -11.41 4.34 0.93
N GLU A 87 -12.23 4.42 -0.10
CA GLU A 87 -13.68 4.38 0.05
C GLU A 87 -14.17 3.01 0.56
N GLN A 88 -13.39 1.96 0.29
CA GLN A 88 -13.73 0.58 0.66
C GLN A 88 -12.47 -0.20 1.06
N ILE A 89 -12.67 -1.22 1.87
CA ILE A 89 -11.62 -2.21 2.19
C ILE A 89 -11.28 -2.97 0.90
N LEU A 90 -9.99 -3.02 0.56
CA LEU A 90 -9.53 -3.76 -0.62
C LEU A 90 -9.25 -5.20 -0.24
N VAL A 91 -9.82 -6.11 -0.98
CA VAL A 91 -9.54 -7.54 -0.85
C VAL A 91 -8.84 -8.04 -2.10
N ILE A 92 -7.66 -8.61 -1.93
CA ILE A 92 -6.89 -9.24 -3.01
C ILE A 92 -7.01 -10.76 -2.80
N PRO A 93 -7.88 -11.46 -3.56
CA PRO A 93 -8.03 -12.89 -3.45
C PRO A 93 -6.91 -13.61 -4.19
N PHE A 94 -6.53 -14.80 -3.70
CA PHE A 94 -5.67 -15.72 -4.43
C PHE A 94 -6.45 -17.00 -4.73
N GLU A 95 -6.46 -17.43 -5.98
CA GLU A 95 -7.08 -18.69 -6.35
C GLU A 95 -6.22 -19.88 -5.92
N ARG A 96 -6.86 -21.03 -5.69
CA ARG A 96 -6.19 -22.25 -5.18
C ARG A 96 -5.15 -22.84 -6.14
N LYS A 97 -5.26 -22.58 -7.45
CA LYS A 97 -4.36 -23.12 -8.47
C LYS A 97 -3.74 -21.98 -9.27
N GLY A 98 -2.42 -21.84 -9.15
CA GLY A 98 -1.59 -20.94 -9.93
C GLY A 98 -1.02 -19.77 -9.12
N ASN A 99 0.14 -19.27 -9.54
CA ASN A 99 0.70 -18.01 -9.06
C ASN A 99 -0.06 -16.86 -9.71
N ILE A 100 -1.25 -16.55 -9.19
CA ILE A 100 -2.08 -15.52 -9.77
C ILE A 100 -1.64 -14.19 -9.22
N LYS A 101 -1.17 -13.34 -10.12
CA LYS A 101 -0.97 -11.92 -9.88
C LYS A 101 -2.34 -11.28 -9.85
N SER A 102 -2.80 -10.94 -8.67
CA SER A 102 -4.04 -10.15 -8.52
C SER A 102 -3.70 -8.67 -8.53
N ASP A 103 -4.37 -7.92 -9.39
CA ASP A 103 -4.23 -6.47 -9.51
C ASP A 103 -5.43 -5.78 -8.85
N VAL A 104 -5.16 -4.84 -7.95
CA VAL A 104 -6.19 -4.00 -7.33
C VAL A 104 -5.78 -2.54 -7.44
N SER A 105 -6.73 -1.68 -7.80
CA SER A 105 -6.48 -0.25 -7.98
C SER A 105 -7.11 0.60 -6.87
N VAL A 106 -6.41 1.64 -6.47
CA VAL A 106 -6.84 2.64 -5.48
C VAL A 106 -6.69 4.03 -6.06
N ARG A 107 -7.75 4.83 -5.98
CA ARG A 107 -7.71 6.23 -6.43
C ARG A 107 -6.89 7.09 -5.47
N PHE A 108 -6.15 8.03 -6.03
CA PHE A 108 -5.47 9.08 -5.29
C PHE A 108 -5.69 10.45 -5.90
N LYS A 109 -5.48 11.48 -5.09
CA LYS A 109 -5.45 12.88 -5.53
C LYS A 109 -4.12 13.49 -5.13
N VAL A 110 -3.57 14.32 -6.01
CA VAL A 110 -2.37 15.13 -5.74
C VAL A 110 -2.81 16.57 -5.64
N ASN A 111 -2.56 17.19 -4.49
CA ASN A 111 -2.79 18.62 -4.33
C ASN A 111 -1.57 19.40 -4.83
N ARG A 112 -1.72 20.12 -5.96
CA ARG A 112 -0.66 20.89 -6.61
C ARG A 112 -0.31 22.20 -5.92
N ARG A 113 -1.11 22.64 -4.93
CA ARG A 113 -0.85 23.91 -4.23
C ARG A 113 0.49 23.94 -3.53
N THR A 114 0.99 22.77 -3.14
CA THR A 114 2.22 22.63 -2.37
C THR A 114 3.42 22.21 -3.18
N VAL A 115 3.25 21.37 -4.22
CA VAL A 115 4.36 20.84 -5.03
C VAL A 115 3.89 20.49 -6.43
N LYS A 116 4.67 20.81 -7.47
CA LYS A 116 4.48 20.23 -8.80
C LYS A 116 4.98 18.78 -8.78
N ILE A 117 4.09 17.84 -8.49
CA ILE A 117 4.43 16.42 -8.57
C ILE A 117 4.08 15.94 -9.98
N GLU A 118 5.11 15.73 -10.79
CA GLU A 118 5.00 15.14 -12.11
C GLU A 118 5.33 13.64 -12.10
N ASP A 119 6.10 13.21 -11.09
CA ASP A 119 6.57 11.86 -10.94
C ASP A 119 6.40 11.40 -9.48
N LEU A 120 5.87 10.20 -9.29
CA LEU A 120 5.67 9.57 -7.98
C LEU A 120 6.68 8.46 -7.70
N ARG A 121 7.61 8.19 -8.62
CA ARG A 121 8.62 7.13 -8.47
C ARG A 121 9.44 7.34 -7.20
N GLY A 122 9.74 6.26 -6.51
CA GLY A 122 10.49 6.29 -5.25
C GLY A 122 9.71 6.84 -4.05
N GLY A 123 8.49 7.35 -4.28
CA GLY A 123 7.58 7.70 -3.18
C GLY A 123 7.23 6.45 -2.36
N ARG A 124 6.82 6.68 -1.11
CA ARG A 124 6.53 5.59 -0.17
C ARG A 124 5.08 5.60 0.26
N LEU A 125 4.49 4.41 0.29
CA LEU A 125 3.15 4.16 0.81
C LEU A 125 3.24 3.23 2.03
N ASN A 126 2.71 3.66 3.15
CA ASN A 126 2.47 2.80 4.30
C ASN A 126 1.13 2.09 4.10
N ILE A 127 1.15 0.77 4.05
CA ILE A 127 -0.06 -0.04 3.97
C ILE A 127 -0.21 -0.90 5.22
N SER A 128 -1.43 -1.08 5.67
CA SER A 128 -1.74 -1.97 6.78
C SER A 128 -3.02 -2.75 6.51
N GLY A 129 -3.08 -3.95 7.07
CA GLY A 129 -4.20 -4.84 6.84
C GLY A 129 -4.05 -6.19 7.52
N VAL A 130 -4.64 -7.20 6.91
CA VAL A 130 -4.68 -8.57 7.44
C VAL A 130 -4.38 -9.56 6.31
N LEU A 131 -3.52 -10.53 6.60
CA LEU A 131 -3.29 -11.72 5.79
C LEU A 131 -4.19 -12.84 6.31
N ASN A 132 -5.05 -13.39 5.47
CA ASN A 132 -5.90 -14.51 5.80
C ASN A 132 -5.34 -15.79 5.20
N PHE A 133 -5.06 -16.76 6.03
CA PHE A 133 -4.53 -18.06 5.65
C PHE A 133 -5.61 -19.15 5.76
N GLU A 134 -5.41 -20.24 5.05
CA GLU A 134 -6.11 -21.48 5.32
C GLU A 134 -5.56 -22.08 6.64
N GLU A 135 -6.42 -22.56 7.53
CA GLU A 135 -6.06 -23.25 8.77
C GLU A 135 -5.23 -22.46 9.79
N ARG A 136 -5.00 -21.16 9.58
CA ARG A 136 -4.29 -20.29 10.51
C ARG A 136 -5.12 -19.09 10.92
N ARG A 137 -4.81 -18.52 12.08
CA ARG A 137 -5.40 -17.26 12.50
C ARG A 137 -4.94 -16.13 11.56
N PRO A 138 -5.84 -15.18 11.26
CA PRO A 138 -5.48 -14.00 10.49
C PRO A 138 -4.31 -13.23 11.11
N GLU A 139 -3.35 -12.81 10.30
CA GLU A 139 -2.17 -12.08 10.76
C GLU A 139 -2.23 -10.62 10.31
N SER A 140 -2.17 -9.68 11.27
CA SER A 140 -2.08 -8.26 10.95
C SER A 140 -0.70 -7.91 10.42
N PHE A 141 -0.65 -7.05 9.41
CA PHE A 141 0.59 -6.52 8.85
C PHE A 141 0.59 -5.00 8.73
N THR A 142 1.78 -4.44 8.75
CA THR A 142 2.07 -3.08 8.34
C THR A 142 3.39 -3.12 7.58
N THR A 143 3.41 -2.61 6.36
CA THR A 143 4.59 -2.57 5.52
C THR A 143 4.67 -1.27 4.74
N THR A 144 5.86 -0.94 4.26
CA THR A 144 6.11 0.24 3.44
C THR A 144 6.48 -0.22 2.04
N LEU A 145 5.72 0.20 1.04
CA LEU A 145 6.01 -0.04 -0.36
C LEU A 145 6.58 1.20 -1.02
N PHE A 146 7.53 0.98 -1.92
CA PHE A 146 8.03 2.02 -2.81
C PHE A 146 7.20 2.03 -4.08
N ILE A 147 6.79 3.23 -4.51
CA ILE A 147 6.10 3.42 -5.77
C ILE A 147 7.09 3.18 -6.90
N SER A 148 6.83 2.17 -7.72
CA SER A 148 7.60 1.86 -8.92
C SER A 148 7.19 2.75 -10.10
N ASP A 149 7.68 2.42 -11.29
CA ASP A 149 7.38 3.14 -12.52
C ASP A 149 5.88 3.22 -12.84
N LEU A 150 5.56 4.10 -13.79
CA LEU A 150 4.23 4.22 -14.37
C LEU A 150 3.70 2.83 -14.77
N TYR A 151 2.45 2.57 -14.39
CA TYR A 151 1.77 1.37 -14.84
C TYR A 151 1.55 1.43 -16.35
N GLN A 152 2.29 0.64 -17.09
CA GLN A 152 2.01 0.41 -18.50
C GLN A 152 1.04 -0.77 -18.58
N LYS A 153 -0.20 -0.48 -19.01
CA LYS A 153 -1.14 -1.53 -19.37
C LYS A 153 -0.55 -2.23 -20.60
N ALA A 154 -0.19 -3.51 -20.46
CA ALA A 154 0.17 -4.29 -21.63
C ALA A 154 -1.02 -4.24 -22.59
N GLU A 155 -0.83 -3.65 -23.76
CA GLU A 155 -1.80 -3.73 -24.84
C GLU A 155 -1.94 -5.22 -25.20
N ALA A 156 -3.16 -5.73 -25.03
CA ALA A 156 -3.52 -7.09 -25.36
C ALA A 156 -3.88 -7.19 -26.83
#